data_9c69e880abbcf4de94a3aa041daf5a4b
#
_entry.id   9c69e880abbcf4de94a3aa041daf5a4b
#
_cell.length_a   1.000
_cell.length_b   1.000
_cell.length_c   1.000
_cell.angle_alpha   90.00
_cell.angle_beta   90.00
_cell.angle_gamma   90.00
#
_symmetry.space_group_name_H-M   'P 1'
#
loop_
_entity.id
_entity.type
_entity.pdbx_description
1 polymer ?
#
loop_
_entity_poly.entity_id
_entity_poly.type
_entity_poly.pdbx_seq_one_letter_code
_entity_poly.pdbx_strand_id
1 'polypeptide(L)'
;NYTNTPTVFNGVTSDTRELNLIPKIIIGSNINKNIDFTTSYSAAINNIFSSSDEATSNDYITHTASVKLGCMFFWGLTLRSTFNYVGYTGLDTGTEDYCLWNLSLGKKFLKNNAAEIKLEAFDVLKQNRNFTHRLESNYCDYISSNVLEPYMMLSLTYTIR
;
A
#
# COMPACT_ATOMS: atom_id res chain seq x y z
N ASN A 1 12.37 -10.67 -10.44
CA ASN A 1 13.39 -11.44 -9.69
C ASN A 1 13.12 -12.92 -9.88
N TYR A 2 14.19 -13.67 -10.07
CA TYR A 2 14.18 -15.13 -10.05
C TYR A 2 15.25 -15.59 -9.07
N THR A 3 14.88 -16.47 -8.14
CA THR A 3 15.76 -17.09 -7.17
C THR A 3 15.60 -18.60 -7.23
N ASN A 4 16.71 -19.32 -7.10
CA ASN A 4 16.73 -20.76 -6.93
C ASN A 4 17.56 -21.06 -5.68
N THR A 5 16.93 -21.58 -4.66
CA THR A 5 17.56 -21.83 -3.35
C THR A 5 17.40 -23.30 -2.98
N PRO A 6 18.50 -24.03 -2.76
CA PRO A 6 18.41 -25.37 -2.20
C PRO A 6 17.90 -25.27 -0.75
N THR A 7 16.87 -26.04 -0.44
CA THR A 7 16.28 -26.14 0.90
C THR A 7 16.34 -27.58 1.37
N VAL A 8 16.44 -27.79 2.67
CA VAL A 8 16.39 -29.15 3.26
C VAL A 8 15.14 -29.20 4.14
N PHE A 9 14.22 -30.07 3.78
CA PHE A 9 13.01 -30.32 4.53
C PHE A 9 12.95 -31.78 4.95
N ASN A 10 12.80 -32.07 6.25
CA ASN A 10 12.79 -33.42 6.82
C ASN A 10 13.97 -34.30 6.36
N GLY A 11 15.14 -33.70 6.13
CA GLY A 11 16.33 -34.43 5.66
C GLY A 11 16.36 -34.69 4.16
N VAL A 12 15.37 -34.25 3.41
CA VAL A 12 15.32 -34.31 1.94
C VAL A 12 15.74 -32.96 1.36
N THR A 13 16.70 -32.97 0.45
CA THR A 13 17.12 -31.78 -0.28
C THR A 13 16.11 -31.47 -1.38
N SER A 14 15.60 -30.28 -1.41
CA SER A 14 14.65 -29.77 -2.40
C SER A 14 15.17 -28.47 -2.98
N ASP A 15 14.93 -28.23 -4.27
CA ASP A 15 15.18 -26.94 -4.90
C ASP A 15 13.88 -26.12 -4.90
N THR A 16 13.93 -24.95 -4.27
CA THR A 16 12.83 -23.99 -4.31
C THR A 16 13.15 -22.91 -5.34
N ARG A 17 12.24 -22.73 -6.28
CA ARG A 17 12.32 -21.70 -7.32
C ARG A 17 11.23 -20.67 -7.07
N GLU A 18 11.65 -19.42 -6.98
CA GLU A 18 10.75 -18.30 -6.82
C GLU A 18 10.86 -17.36 -8.01
N LEU A 19 9.72 -17.07 -8.61
CA LEU A 19 9.57 -16.05 -9.64
C LEU A 19 8.70 -14.92 -9.08
N ASN A 20 9.27 -13.73 -8.99
CA ASN A 20 8.54 -12.53 -8.59
C ASN A 20 8.55 -11.51 -9.73
N LEU A 21 7.37 -11.18 -10.28
CA LEU A 21 7.15 -10.20 -11.31
C LEU A 21 6.22 -9.11 -10.77
N ILE A 22 6.64 -7.85 -10.87
CA ILE A 22 5.89 -6.70 -10.35
C ILE A 22 5.65 -5.67 -11.47
N PRO A 23 4.76 -5.95 -12.45
CA PRO A 23 4.31 -4.92 -13.38
C PRO A 23 3.62 -3.78 -12.61
N LYS A 24 3.96 -2.54 -12.98
CA LYS A 24 3.40 -1.35 -12.36
C LYS A 24 3.08 -0.31 -13.42
N ILE A 25 1.89 0.28 -13.32
CA ILE A 25 1.45 1.40 -14.14
C ILE A 25 1.23 2.60 -13.21
N ILE A 26 1.74 3.75 -13.60
CA ILE A 26 1.53 5.01 -12.90
C ILE A 26 1.04 6.02 -13.91
N ILE A 27 -0.07 6.67 -13.60
CA ILE A 27 -0.64 7.77 -14.38
C ILE A 27 -0.71 8.97 -13.44
N GLY A 28 -0.01 10.02 -13.78
CA GLY A 28 -0.02 11.27 -13.03
C GLY A 28 -0.30 12.44 -13.97
N SER A 29 -1.03 13.41 -13.49
CA SER A 29 -1.30 14.63 -14.22
C SER A 29 -1.40 15.82 -13.26
N ASN A 30 -0.69 16.87 -13.61
CA ASN A 30 -0.94 18.22 -13.08
C ASN A 30 -1.88 18.91 -14.07
N ILE A 31 -3.21 18.77 -13.85
CA ILE A 31 -4.22 19.32 -14.75
C ILE A 31 -4.06 20.84 -14.83
N ASN A 32 -3.81 21.47 -13.69
CA ASN A 32 -3.44 22.88 -13.60
C ASN A 32 -2.71 23.14 -12.27
N LYS A 33 -2.39 24.42 -11.96
CA LYS A 33 -1.71 24.77 -10.69
C LYS A 33 -2.50 24.42 -9.43
N ASN A 34 -3.77 24.10 -9.58
CA ASN A 34 -4.70 23.92 -8.47
C ASN A 34 -5.17 22.47 -8.31
N ILE A 35 -4.99 21.63 -9.32
CA ILE A 35 -5.46 20.25 -9.31
C ILE A 35 -4.34 19.35 -9.81
N ASP A 36 -3.95 18.42 -8.99
CA ASP A 36 -3.05 17.32 -9.31
C ASP A 36 -3.65 15.97 -8.93
N PHE A 37 -3.37 14.96 -9.70
CA PHE A 37 -3.71 13.59 -9.32
C PHE A 37 -2.61 12.61 -9.73
N THR A 38 -2.53 11.54 -9.01
CA THR A 38 -1.69 10.39 -9.36
C THR A 38 -2.46 9.13 -9.04
N THR A 39 -2.57 8.25 -10.02
CA THR A 39 -3.09 6.90 -9.82
C THR A 39 -2.03 5.89 -10.19
N SER A 40 -1.96 4.82 -9.45
CA SER A 40 -1.05 3.72 -9.74
C SER A 40 -1.70 2.39 -9.45
N TYR A 41 -1.32 1.41 -10.23
CA TYR A 41 -1.69 0.02 -10.01
C TYR A 41 -0.46 -0.86 -10.22
N SER A 42 -0.30 -1.83 -9.34
CA SER A 42 0.72 -2.88 -9.49
C SER A 42 0.13 -4.23 -9.10
N ALA A 43 0.57 -5.26 -9.80
CA ALA A 43 0.27 -6.65 -9.48
C ALA A 43 1.59 -7.37 -9.21
N ALA A 44 1.84 -7.79 -7.98
CA ALA A 44 2.99 -8.61 -7.66
C ALA A 44 2.59 -10.09 -7.84
N ILE A 45 3.10 -10.70 -8.89
CA ILE A 45 2.86 -12.10 -9.24
C ILE A 45 4.00 -12.90 -8.60
N ASN A 46 3.63 -13.76 -7.64
CA ASN A 46 4.55 -14.61 -6.91
C ASN A 46 4.26 -16.06 -7.24
N ASN A 47 5.22 -16.73 -7.87
CA ASN A 47 5.16 -18.15 -8.16
C ASN A 47 6.27 -18.83 -7.36
N ILE A 48 5.88 -19.73 -6.47
CA ILE A 48 6.79 -20.54 -5.64
C ILE A 48 6.62 -21.98 -6.07
N PHE A 49 7.68 -22.55 -6.59
CA PHE A 49 7.73 -23.93 -7.04
C PHE A 49 8.78 -24.71 -6.25
N SER A 50 8.36 -25.79 -5.65
CA SER A 50 9.26 -26.71 -4.94
C SER A 50 9.37 -28.04 -5.67
N SER A 51 10.55 -28.62 -5.69
CA SER A 51 10.79 -29.93 -6.32
C SER A 51 10.42 -31.12 -5.44
N SER A 52 10.03 -30.92 -4.18
CA SER A 52 9.58 -32.02 -3.30
C SER A 52 8.05 -32.12 -3.29
N ASP A 53 7.54 -33.36 -3.32
CA ASP A 53 6.09 -33.66 -3.27
C ASP A 53 5.44 -33.22 -1.95
N GLU A 54 6.22 -32.98 -0.90
CA GLU A 54 5.72 -32.54 0.40
C GLU A 54 5.68 -31.01 0.56
N ALA A 55 6.30 -30.26 -0.35
CA ALA A 55 6.34 -28.81 -0.28
C ALA A 55 5.22 -28.20 -1.13
N THR A 56 4.49 -27.30 -0.54
CA THR A 56 3.35 -26.64 -1.17
C THR A 56 3.83 -25.68 -2.25
N SER A 57 3.42 -25.90 -3.48
CA SER A 57 3.55 -24.91 -4.57
C SER A 57 2.42 -23.89 -4.40
N ASN A 58 2.77 -22.63 -4.21
CA ASN A 58 1.79 -21.57 -4.00
C ASN A 58 2.00 -20.45 -4.99
N ASP A 59 0.94 -20.20 -5.77
CA ASP A 59 0.89 -19.10 -6.70
C ASP A 59 -0.13 -18.07 -6.19
N TYR A 60 0.34 -16.85 -5.97
CA TYR A 60 -0.56 -15.77 -5.55
C TYR A 60 -0.19 -14.44 -6.19
N ILE A 61 -1.20 -13.58 -6.31
CA ILE A 61 -1.04 -12.23 -6.85
C ILE A 61 -1.46 -11.24 -5.77
N THR A 62 -0.58 -10.27 -5.48
CA THR A 62 -0.90 -9.13 -4.64
C THR A 62 -1.22 -7.94 -5.52
N HIS A 63 -2.44 -7.44 -5.43
CA HIS A 63 -2.90 -6.25 -6.13
C HIS A 63 -2.73 -5.03 -5.23
N THR A 64 -2.07 -4.00 -5.73
CA THR A 64 -1.96 -2.73 -5.03
C THR A 64 -2.41 -1.61 -5.94
N ALA A 65 -3.45 -0.89 -5.53
CA ALA A 65 -3.93 0.30 -6.23
C ALA A 65 -3.82 1.52 -5.31
N SER A 66 -3.43 2.65 -5.86
CA SER A 66 -3.33 3.92 -5.12
C SER A 66 -3.87 5.06 -5.96
N VAL A 67 -4.69 5.91 -5.35
CA VAL A 67 -5.20 7.14 -5.94
C VAL A 67 -4.88 8.28 -4.98
N LYS A 68 -4.15 9.27 -5.48
CA LYS A 68 -3.83 10.50 -4.76
C LYS A 68 -4.44 11.66 -5.52
N LEU A 69 -5.17 12.52 -4.82
CA LEU A 69 -5.79 13.71 -5.36
C LEU A 69 -5.39 14.90 -4.49
N GLY A 70 -4.93 15.97 -5.12
CA GLY A 70 -4.64 17.26 -4.52
C GLY A 70 -5.45 18.35 -5.22
N CYS A 71 -6.18 19.14 -4.45
CA CYS A 71 -6.94 20.27 -4.96
C CYS A 71 -6.64 21.51 -4.11
N MET A 72 -6.38 22.63 -4.77
CA MET A 72 -6.29 23.94 -4.14
C MET A 72 -7.37 24.84 -4.72
N PHE A 73 -8.34 25.21 -3.88
CA PHE A 73 -9.44 26.06 -4.25
C PHE A 73 -9.09 27.53 -4.05
N PHE A 74 -10.01 28.40 -4.50
CA PHE A 74 -9.92 29.83 -4.21
C PHE A 74 -9.85 30.06 -2.70
N TRP A 75 -9.25 31.16 -2.31
CA TRP A 75 -9.02 31.56 -0.90
C TRP A 75 -8.06 30.69 -0.11
N GLY A 76 -7.25 29.86 -0.77
CA GLY A 76 -6.24 29.04 -0.09
C GLY A 76 -6.79 27.82 0.64
N LEU A 77 -7.99 27.34 0.29
CA LEU A 77 -8.51 26.06 0.76
C LEU A 77 -7.81 24.94 0.00
N THR A 78 -7.29 23.94 0.72
CA THR A 78 -6.61 22.77 0.16
C THR A 78 -7.34 21.50 0.57
N LEU A 79 -7.55 20.61 -0.38
CA LEU A 79 -8.07 19.26 -0.15
C LEU A 79 -7.05 18.26 -0.66
N ARG A 80 -6.72 17.26 0.16
CA ARG A 80 -5.93 16.11 -0.29
C ARG A 80 -6.66 14.83 0.10
N SER A 81 -6.66 13.89 -0.81
CA SER A 81 -7.22 12.56 -0.62
C SER A 81 -6.21 11.53 -1.08
N THR A 82 -5.95 10.53 -0.25
CA THR A 82 -5.11 9.39 -0.59
C THR A 82 -5.87 8.12 -0.28
N PHE A 83 -6.16 7.36 -1.31
CA PHE A 83 -6.82 6.07 -1.22
C PHE A 83 -5.86 4.98 -1.68
N ASN A 84 -5.67 3.95 -0.86
CA ASN A 84 -4.86 2.80 -1.16
C ASN A 84 -5.70 1.54 -0.97
N TYR A 85 -5.60 0.62 -1.92
CA TYR A 85 -6.21 -0.70 -1.88
C TYR A 85 -5.11 -1.74 -1.97
N VAL A 86 -5.21 -2.77 -1.15
CA VAL A 86 -4.40 -3.98 -1.22
C VAL A 86 -5.33 -5.18 -1.20
N GLY A 87 -5.16 -6.05 -2.19
CA GLY A 87 -5.92 -7.28 -2.29
C GLY A 87 -5.04 -8.45 -2.73
N TYR A 88 -5.50 -9.66 -2.48
CA TYR A 88 -4.78 -10.89 -2.78
C TYR A 88 -5.66 -11.82 -3.60
N THR A 89 -5.06 -12.56 -4.51
CA THR A 89 -5.72 -13.60 -5.31
C THR A 89 -4.85 -14.84 -5.36
N GLY A 90 -5.43 -16.02 -5.22
CA GLY A 90 -4.72 -17.30 -5.27
C GLY A 90 -4.26 -17.81 -3.91
N LEU A 91 -4.59 -17.16 -2.81
CA LEU A 91 -4.35 -17.68 -1.47
C LEU A 91 -5.56 -18.52 -1.02
N ASP A 92 -5.32 -19.74 -0.58
CA ASP A 92 -6.37 -20.68 -0.09
C ASP A 92 -6.94 -20.26 1.29
N THR A 93 -6.20 -19.46 2.04
CA THR A 93 -6.66 -18.89 3.31
C THR A 93 -7.30 -17.55 3.03
N GLY A 94 -8.58 -17.41 3.39
CA GLY A 94 -9.43 -16.26 3.13
C GLY A 94 -8.70 -14.93 3.04
N THR A 95 -8.71 -14.38 1.84
CA THR A 95 -8.03 -13.14 1.50
C THR A 95 -8.75 -11.97 2.16
N GLU A 96 -8.06 -11.26 3.02
CA GLU A 96 -8.58 -10.03 3.58
C GLU A 96 -8.05 -8.85 2.76
N ASP A 97 -8.84 -8.42 1.78
CA ASP A 97 -8.60 -7.16 1.10
C ASP A 97 -8.84 -6.00 2.06
N TYR A 98 -8.04 -4.96 1.95
CA TYR A 98 -8.25 -3.77 2.76
C TYR A 98 -8.04 -2.48 1.98
N CYS A 99 -8.74 -1.44 2.43
CA CYS A 99 -8.63 -0.10 1.89
C CYS A 99 -8.20 0.87 2.98
N LEU A 100 -7.20 1.69 2.68
CA LEU A 100 -6.76 2.76 3.54
C LEU A 100 -7.08 4.10 2.88
N TRP A 101 -7.97 4.87 3.50
CA TRP A 101 -8.36 6.18 2.99
C TRP A 101 -8.02 7.28 3.97
N ASN A 102 -7.16 8.19 3.54
CA ASN A 102 -6.73 9.37 4.30
C ASN A 102 -7.23 10.64 3.61
N LEU A 103 -7.77 11.55 4.39
CA LEU A 103 -8.27 12.85 3.94
C LEU A 103 -7.56 13.97 4.68
N SER A 104 -7.35 15.07 4.00
CA SER A 104 -6.79 16.28 4.58
C SER A 104 -7.47 17.50 4.01
N LEU A 105 -7.96 18.37 4.89
CA LEU A 105 -8.54 19.66 4.57
C LEU A 105 -7.69 20.75 5.23
N GLY A 106 -7.13 21.62 4.42
CA GLY A 106 -6.26 22.71 4.88
C GLY A 106 -6.78 24.08 4.46
N LYS A 107 -6.43 25.08 5.22
CA LYS A 107 -6.68 26.49 4.91
C LYS A 107 -5.38 27.28 5.06
N LYS A 108 -4.92 27.81 3.95
CA LYS A 108 -3.80 28.76 3.90
C LYS A 108 -4.30 30.17 4.15
N PHE A 109 -3.59 30.91 4.94
CA PHE A 109 -3.91 32.29 5.30
C PHE A 109 -2.64 33.10 5.54
N LEU A 110 -2.77 34.38 5.84
CA LEU A 110 -1.73 35.39 5.89
C LEU A 110 -1.14 35.74 4.51
N LYS A 111 -0.33 36.81 4.48
CA LYS A 111 0.34 37.25 3.25
C LYS A 111 1.25 36.13 2.74
N ASN A 112 1.22 35.91 1.44
CA ASN A 112 1.98 34.85 0.76
C ASN A 112 1.71 33.41 1.25
N ASN A 113 0.50 33.15 1.81
CA ASN A 113 0.16 31.83 2.36
C ASN A 113 1.16 31.35 3.42
N ALA A 114 1.66 32.27 4.25
CA ALA A 114 2.70 31.96 5.24
C ALA A 114 2.22 31.05 6.38
N ALA A 115 0.91 30.97 6.63
CA ALA A 115 0.35 30.07 7.62
C ALA A 115 -0.66 29.12 7.00
N GLU A 116 -0.71 27.89 7.49
CA GLU A 116 -1.69 26.87 7.11
C GLU A 116 -2.21 26.17 8.37
N ILE A 117 -3.52 26.12 8.52
CA ILE A 117 -4.19 25.22 9.45
C ILE A 117 -4.72 24.04 8.66
N LYS A 118 -4.52 22.80 9.15
CA LYS A 118 -4.85 21.59 8.44
C LYS A 118 -5.47 20.57 9.37
N LEU A 119 -6.62 20.04 8.98
CA LEU A 119 -7.28 18.91 9.63
C LEU A 119 -7.04 17.67 8.76
N GLU A 120 -6.51 16.63 9.35
CA GLU A 120 -6.22 15.35 8.71
C GLU A 120 -7.03 14.24 9.40
N ALA A 121 -7.65 13.40 8.59
CA ALA A 121 -8.32 12.19 9.03
C ALA A 121 -7.59 10.98 8.42
N PHE A 122 -7.11 10.11 9.28
CA PHE A 122 -6.38 8.90 8.88
C PHE A 122 -7.27 7.69 9.06
N ASP A 123 -7.23 6.80 8.07
CA ASP A 123 -8.00 5.56 8.04
C ASP A 123 -9.50 5.77 8.25
N VAL A 124 -10.11 6.60 7.39
CA VAL A 124 -11.54 6.95 7.45
C VAL A 124 -12.44 5.72 7.39
N LEU A 125 -11.99 4.65 6.70
CA LEU A 125 -12.75 3.41 6.53
C LEU A 125 -12.58 2.43 7.69
N LYS A 126 -11.66 2.68 8.63
CA LYS A 126 -11.33 1.79 9.74
C LYS A 126 -10.88 0.39 9.28
N GLN A 127 -10.16 0.34 8.19
CA GLN A 127 -9.69 -0.90 7.59
C GLN A 127 -8.15 -1.03 7.60
N ASN A 128 -7.47 -0.15 8.35
CA ASN A 128 -6.03 -0.25 8.49
C ASN A 128 -5.69 -1.56 9.21
N ARG A 129 -5.18 -2.51 8.46
CA ARG A 129 -4.74 -3.80 8.95
C ARG A 129 -3.34 -4.03 8.41
N ASN A 130 -2.40 -4.29 9.29
CA ASN A 130 -1.05 -4.64 8.86
C ASN A 130 -0.89 -6.15 8.95
N PHE A 131 -1.39 -6.81 7.90
CA PHE A 131 -1.17 -8.23 7.70
C PHE A 131 -0.08 -8.38 6.65
N THR A 132 0.95 -9.11 6.99
CA THR A 132 1.95 -9.54 6.02
C THR A 132 1.89 -11.05 5.93
N HIS A 133 1.49 -11.54 4.76
CA HIS A 133 1.63 -12.95 4.41
C HIS A 133 3.03 -13.15 3.87
N ARG A 134 3.81 -13.95 4.56
CA ARG A 134 5.11 -14.40 4.10
C ARG A 134 5.02 -15.89 3.88
N LEU A 135 5.00 -16.26 2.62
CA LEU A 135 5.04 -17.65 2.19
C LEU A 135 6.49 -18.01 1.89
N GLU A 136 6.99 -18.95 2.64
CA GLU A 136 8.27 -19.62 2.37
C GLU A 136 7.96 -21.05 1.93
N SER A 137 8.92 -21.74 1.37
CA SER A 137 8.70 -23.10 0.86
C SER A 137 8.21 -24.12 1.91
N ASN A 138 8.41 -23.84 3.20
CA ASN A 138 8.18 -24.77 4.29
C ASN A 138 7.16 -24.28 5.32
N TYR A 139 6.80 -22.99 5.29
CA TYR A 139 5.87 -22.40 6.25
C TYR A 139 5.17 -21.18 5.69
N CYS A 140 4.00 -20.92 6.23
CA CYS A 140 3.26 -19.70 5.97
C CYS A 140 3.24 -18.88 7.27
N ASP A 141 3.89 -17.74 7.27
CA ASP A 141 3.85 -16.78 8.37
C ASP A 141 2.71 -15.79 8.16
N TYR A 142 1.87 -15.72 9.17
CA TYR A 142 0.86 -14.71 9.30
C TYR A 142 1.28 -13.70 10.36
N ILE A 143 1.85 -12.60 9.92
CA ILE A 143 2.30 -11.54 10.83
C ILE A 143 1.21 -10.47 10.91
N SER A 144 0.56 -10.39 12.07
CA SER A 144 -0.33 -9.29 12.42
C SER A 144 0.39 -8.31 13.34
N SER A 145 0.50 -7.07 12.94
CA SER A 145 1.06 -6.01 13.78
C SER A 145 -0.04 -5.07 14.26
N ASN A 146 0.10 -4.56 15.47
CA ASN A 146 -0.78 -3.50 15.95
C ASN A 146 -0.60 -2.26 15.05
N VAL A 147 -1.69 -1.81 14.47
CA VAL A 147 -1.76 -0.59 13.69
C VAL A 147 -2.43 0.51 14.50
N LEU A 148 -2.12 1.76 14.15
CA LEU A 148 -2.81 2.90 14.73
C LEU A 148 -4.29 2.84 14.37
N GLU A 149 -5.13 2.98 15.37
CA GLU A 149 -6.57 3.17 15.16
C GLU A 149 -6.83 4.45 14.37
N PRO A 150 -8.00 4.57 13.70
CA PRO A 150 -8.39 5.79 13.02
C PRO A 150 -8.31 7.00 13.94
N TYR A 151 -7.64 8.05 13.50
CA TYR A 151 -7.48 9.27 14.29
C TYR A 151 -7.58 10.52 13.42
N MET A 152 -7.82 11.63 14.09
CA MET A 152 -7.79 12.95 13.48
C MET A 152 -6.64 13.77 14.08
N MET A 153 -6.00 14.56 13.25
CA MET A 153 -4.92 15.43 13.64
C MET A 153 -5.19 16.85 13.13
N LEU A 154 -5.05 17.82 14.03
CA LEU A 154 -5.05 19.25 13.68
C LEU A 154 -3.60 19.76 13.72
N SER A 155 -3.15 20.33 12.64
CA SER A 155 -1.82 20.90 12.54
C SER A 155 -1.86 22.36 12.15
N LEU A 156 -0.95 23.16 12.69
CA LEU A 156 -0.69 24.53 12.34
C LEU A 156 0.76 24.65 11.85
N THR A 157 0.93 25.10 10.62
CA THR A 157 2.26 25.30 10.03
C THR A 157 2.45 26.79 9.74
N TYR A 158 3.60 27.33 10.13
CA TYR A 158 4.01 28.70 9.81
C TYR A 158 5.37 28.70 9.14
N THR A 159 5.45 29.30 7.97
CA THR A 159 6.69 29.42 7.18
C THR A 159 7.30 30.80 7.40
N ILE A 160 8.45 30.84 8.04
CA ILE A 160 9.25 32.07 8.21
C ILE A 160 10.09 32.24 6.95
N ARG A 161 9.98 33.43 6.34
CA ARG A 161 10.76 33.82 5.14
C ARG A 161 11.46 35.13 5.40
#